data_92a7041d993dd51ce3cccc941f5727df
#
_entry.id   92a7041d993dd51ce3cccc941f5727df
#
_cell.length_a   1.000
_cell.length_b   1.000
_cell.length_c   1.000
_cell.angle_alpha   90.00
_cell.angle_beta   90.00
_cell.angle_gamma   90.00
#
_symmetry.space_group_name_H-M   'P 1'
#
loop_
_entity.id
_entity.type
_entity.pdbx_description
1 polymer ?
#
loop_
_entity_poly.entity_id
_entity_poly.type
_entity_poly.pdbx_seq_one_letter_code
_entity_poly.pdbx_strand_id
1 'polypeptide(L)'
;MKITSNKQPRTPTLFESLLPILSMVILLGGGYAAFDLPPEPLMVISTVIAGLLVKRLGYSYNEILNSISQKIAKTMPALLILISVGLLIGTWMIGGTIPMMVYYGLKMISPAMLYVTALLVTSLVSVCTGTSWGSAGTIGVAFMGVAIGMDANLAATAGAVVAGAYFGDKCSPLSGDTNLAALAAQVDLYEHMWHLLYTTLPSLILSAIVMTVYGFNSGLASDDVPERIILITEGLNNVYHFNPLMLLPVIIVLYGSITKKPTIPIMLVSAVVAMFNAYFIQGFNLHDIIKSAVDGFNVSMIHQEIPAILHNLLNRGGMNSMMGTLLICFCALSFAGTLALSGALEVIVHQLLKLVHSTGTMILATIACGLTMIGVTCNGQISILIPIEMLRNAYIERGLHPKNLSRTVEDSATIFEPILPWTAAGAYMAGTLGVATLSYLPWAVLCWSGIVFATLWGFTGFGIAKLTKQQQSELLAQAEIDTAKN
;
A
#
# COMPACT_ATOMS: atom_id res chain seq x y z
N MET A 1 -45.36 -17.82 -14.05
CA MET A 1 -44.97 -16.43 -14.02
C MET A 1 -45.26 -15.88 -12.62
N LYS A 2 -44.32 -16.00 -11.65
CA LYS A 2 -44.49 -15.47 -10.29
C LYS A 2 -44.04 -14.01 -10.33
N ILE A 3 -45.00 -13.12 -10.14
CA ILE A 3 -44.75 -11.69 -9.89
C ILE A 3 -43.94 -11.61 -8.60
N THR A 4 -42.62 -11.41 -8.72
CA THR A 4 -41.76 -11.12 -7.60
C THR A 4 -42.13 -9.73 -7.08
N SER A 5 -42.66 -9.67 -5.89
CA SER A 5 -42.93 -8.47 -5.11
C SER A 5 -41.69 -7.58 -5.15
N ASN A 6 -41.81 -6.41 -5.78
CA ASN A 6 -40.77 -5.38 -5.86
C ASN A 6 -40.69 -4.66 -4.51
N LYS A 7 -40.22 -5.37 -3.45
CA LYS A 7 -39.89 -4.74 -2.19
C LYS A 7 -38.60 -3.95 -2.40
N GLN A 8 -38.65 -2.64 -2.29
CA GLN A 8 -37.44 -1.83 -2.26
C GLN A 8 -36.52 -2.30 -1.13
N PRO A 9 -35.20 -2.43 -1.40
CA PRO A 9 -34.24 -2.82 -0.39
C PRO A 9 -34.31 -1.89 0.83
N ARG A 10 -34.26 -2.48 2.04
CA ARG A 10 -34.25 -1.70 3.28
C ARG A 10 -32.84 -1.38 3.74
N THR A 11 -32.68 -0.32 4.48
CA THR A 11 -31.41 -0.01 5.15
C THR A 11 -31.11 -1.04 6.25
N PRO A 12 -29.84 -1.46 6.43
CA PRO A 12 -29.45 -2.37 7.50
C PRO A 12 -29.52 -1.68 8.87
N THR A 13 -29.70 -2.47 9.92
CA THR A 13 -29.48 -2.03 11.30
C THR A 13 -27.96 -1.96 11.57
N LEU A 14 -27.56 -1.29 12.67
CA LEU A 14 -26.13 -1.24 13.06
C LEU A 14 -25.53 -2.64 13.25
N PHE A 15 -26.27 -3.57 13.90
CA PHE A 15 -25.81 -4.94 14.08
C PHE A 15 -25.63 -5.67 12.74
N GLU A 16 -26.59 -5.52 11.82
CA GLU A 16 -26.48 -6.08 10.47
C GLU A 16 -25.33 -5.48 9.68
N SER A 17 -25.03 -4.20 9.88
CA SER A 17 -23.89 -3.51 9.24
C SER A 17 -22.53 -4.00 9.75
N LEU A 18 -22.42 -4.26 11.05
CA LEU A 18 -21.19 -4.71 11.69
C LEU A 18 -20.91 -6.20 11.44
N LEU A 19 -21.94 -7.04 11.30
CA LEU A 19 -21.82 -8.48 11.21
C LEU A 19 -20.85 -8.98 10.12
N PRO A 20 -20.93 -8.53 8.84
CA PRO A 20 -19.99 -8.94 7.81
C PRO A 20 -18.56 -8.49 8.09
N ILE A 21 -18.38 -7.27 8.60
CA ILE A 21 -17.06 -6.70 8.91
C ILE A 21 -16.42 -7.48 10.06
N LEU A 22 -17.16 -7.72 11.14
CA LEU A 22 -16.67 -8.51 12.27
C LEU A 22 -16.37 -9.95 11.87
N SER A 23 -17.21 -10.56 11.02
CA SER A 23 -16.96 -11.91 10.51
C SER A 23 -15.65 -11.97 9.70
N MET A 24 -15.38 -10.98 8.85
CA MET A 24 -14.12 -10.87 8.11
C MET A 24 -12.93 -10.72 9.06
N VAL A 25 -13.01 -9.81 10.03
CA VAL A 25 -11.93 -9.58 11.01
C VAL A 25 -11.66 -10.83 11.86
N ILE A 26 -12.71 -11.54 12.30
CA ILE A 26 -12.56 -12.77 13.08
C ILE A 26 -11.97 -13.91 12.21
N LEU A 27 -12.44 -14.07 10.99
CA LEU A 27 -11.94 -15.11 10.07
C LEU A 27 -10.49 -14.86 9.69
N LEU A 28 -10.12 -13.63 9.32
CA LEU A 28 -8.74 -13.31 8.97
C LEU A 28 -7.85 -13.22 10.20
N GLY A 29 -8.28 -12.55 11.27
CA GLY A 29 -7.50 -12.45 12.51
C GLY A 29 -7.33 -13.80 13.21
N GLY A 30 -8.39 -14.58 13.33
CA GLY A 30 -8.34 -15.93 13.92
C GLY A 30 -7.81 -16.98 12.94
N GLY A 31 -8.35 -17.04 11.73
CA GLY A 31 -7.98 -18.07 10.75
C GLY A 31 -6.57 -17.87 10.18
N TYR A 32 -6.29 -16.71 9.60
CA TYR A 32 -4.99 -16.46 8.98
C TYR A 32 -3.90 -16.15 10.01
N ALA A 33 -4.13 -15.21 10.96
CA ALA A 33 -3.08 -14.80 11.89
C ALA A 33 -2.77 -15.82 13.00
N ALA A 34 -3.79 -16.58 13.51
CA ALA A 34 -3.60 -17.51 14.62
C ALA A 34 -3.43 -18.98 14.18
N PHE A 35 -4.03 -19.38 13.06
CA PHE A 35 -4.01 -20.76 12.56
C PHE A 35 -3.29 -20.95 11.22
N ASP A 36 -2.68 -19.87 10.67
CA ASP A 36 -1.96 -19.88 9.38
C ASP A 36 -2.77 -20.46 8.21
N LEU A 37 -4.09 -20.23 8.23
CA LEU A 37 -4.97 -20.67 7.15
C LEU A 37 -4.85 -19.74 5.94
N PRO A 38 -4.93 -20.24 4.71
CA PRO A 38 -4.91 -19.39 3.51
C PRO A 38 -6.00 -18.32 3.57
N PRO A 39 -5.69 -17.04 3.28
CA PRO A 39 -6.65 -15.94 3.42
C PRO A 39 -7.76 -15.96 2.36
N GLU A 40 -7.54 -16.56 1.19
CA GLU A 40 -8.49 -16.57 0.06
C GLU A 40 -9.82 -17.25 0.42
N PRO A 41 -9.85 -18.50 0.95
CA PRO A 41 -11.10 -19.12 1.37
C PRO A 41 -11.81 -18.36 2.49
N LEU A 42 -11.06 -17.74 3.41
CA LEU A 42 -11.62 -16.95 4.51
C LEU A 42 -12.34 -15.69 3.96
N MET A 43 -11.77 -15.05 2.96
CA MET A 43 -12.40 -13.93 2.25
C MET A 43 -13.66 -14.38 1.48
N VAL A 44 -13.64 -15.54 0.85
CA VAL A 44 -14.83 -16.11 0.18
C VAL A 44 -15.94 -16.36 1.18
N ILE A 45 -15.64 -16.96 2.34
CA ILE A 45 -16.62 -17.18 3.41
C ILE A 45 -17.20 -15.84 3.88
N SER A 46 -16.36 -14.82 4.10
CA SER A 46 -16.79 -13.47 4.46
C SER A 46 -17.71 -12.86 3.41
N THR A 47 -17.42 -13.08 2.12
CA THR A 47 -18.26 -12.63 0.99
C THR A 47 -19.63 -13.34 1.01
N VAL A 48 -19.67 -14.62 1.33
CA VAL A 48 -20.94 -15.37 1.46
C VAL A 48 -21.77 -14.80 2.61
N ILE A 49 -21.17 -14.52 3.77
CA ILE A 49 -21.85 -13.91 4.92
C ILE A 49 -22.43 -12.53 4.54
N ALA A 50 -21.64 -11.69 3.88
CA ALA A 50 -22.09 -10.40 3.36
C ALA A 50 -23.23 -10.55 2.34
N GLY A 51 -23.13 -11.52 1.44
CA GLY A 51 -24.15 -11.84 0.42
C GLY A 51 -25.48 -12.29 1.03
N LEU A 52 -25.43 -13.11 2.08
CA LEU A 52 -26.63 -13.53 2.83
C LEU A 52 -27.33 -12.32 3.48
N LEU A 53 -26.56 -11.39 4.06
CA LEU A 53 -27.10 -10.14 4.59
C LEU A 53 -27.76 -9.31 3.48
N VAL A 54 -27.07 -9.03 2.40
CA VAL A 54 -27.54 -8.19 1.29
C VAL A 54 -28.82 -8.80 0.68
N LYS A 55 -28.87 -10.15 0.54
CA LYS A 55 -30.08 -10.86 0.12
C LYS A 55 -31.24 -10.66 1.10
N ARG A 56 -30.97 -10.69 2.42
CA ARG A 56 -31.99 -10.43 3.47
C ARG A 56 -32.50 -8.98 3.43
N LEU A 57 -31.68 -8.03 2.99
CA LEU A 57 -32.08 -6.62 2.80
C LEU A 57 -33.00 -6.43 1.59
N GLY A 58 -33.11 -7.42 0.69
CA GLY A 58 -34.02 -7.40 -0.45
C GLY A 58 -33.35 -7.33 -1.82
N TYR A 59 -32.02 -7.34 -1.90
CA TYR A 59 -31.29 -7.34 -3.16
C TYR A 59 -31.29 -8.70 -3.84
N SER A 60 -31.30 -8.69 -5.16
CA SER A 60 -31.20 -9.88 -6.00
C SER A 60 -29.74 -10.33 -6.17
N TYR A 61 -29.55 -11.59 -6.57
CA TYR A 61 -28.21 -12.10 -6.90
C TYR A 61 -27.56 -11.32 -8.06
N ASN A 62 -28.33 -10.91 -9.05
CA ASN A 62 -27.81 -10.13 -10.18
C ASN A 62 -27.30 -8.75 -9.76
N GLU A 63 -27.95 -8.09 -8.81
CA GLU A 63 -27.48 -6.81 -8.25
C GLU A 63 -26.17 -7.00 -7.48
N ILE A 64 -26.06 -8.07 -6.70
CA ILE A 64 -24.80 -8.42 -6.00
C ILE A 64 -23.69 -8.63 -7.02
N LEU A 65 -23.93 -9.46 -8.05
CA LEU A 65 -22.92 -9.75 -9.07
C LEU A 65 -22.51 -8.48 -9.86
N ASN A 66 -23.47 -7.62 -10.19
CA ASN A 66 -23.20 -6.35 -10.84
C ASN A 66 -22.34 -5.43 -9.97
N SER A 67 -22.63 -5.34 -8.67
CA SER A 67 -21.85 -4.54 -7.73
C SER A 67 -20.40 -5.04 -7.61
N ILE A 68 -20.21 -6.36 -7.51
CA ILE A 68 -18.88 -6.98 -7.54
C ILE A 68 -18.14 -6.64 -8.84
N SER A 69 -18.81 -6.82 -9.98
CA SER A 69 -18.22 -6.55 -11.30
C SER A 69 -17.81 -5.07 -11.45
N GLN A 70 -18.64 -4.15 -11.00
CA GLN A 70 -18.31 -2.72 -11.02
C GLN A 70 -17.12 -2.39 -10.08
N LYS A 71 -17.05 -3.05 -8.91
CA LYS A 71 -15.94 -2.88 -7.99
C LYS A 71 -14.63 -3.35 -8.60
N ILE A 72 -14.62 -4.53 -9.22
CA ILE A 72 -13.46 -5.07 -9.93
C ILE A 72 -13.06 -4.14 -11.07
N ALA A 73 -14.01 -3.70 -11.89
CA ALA A 73 -13.74 -2.81 -13.03
C ALA A 73 -13.08 -1.48 -12.58
N LYS A 74 -13.54 -0.87 -11.49
CA LYS A 74 -12.93 0.35 -10.91
C LYS A 74 -11.51 0.11 -10.40
N THR A 75 -11.18 -1.09 -9.95
CA THR A 75 -9.86 -1.44 -9.40
C THR A 75 -8.94 -2.06 -10.46
N MET A 76 -9.43 -2.29 -11.69
CA MET A 76 -8.66 -2.91 -12.77
C MET A 76 -7.28 -2.29 -13.02
N PRO A 77 -7.08 -0.95 -13.00
CA PRO A 77 -5.75 -0.37 -13.16
C PRO A 77 -4.74 -0.88 -12.13
N ALA A 78 -5.15 -1.02 -10.86
CA ALA A 78 -4.27 -1.55 -9.80
C ALA A 78 -3.92 -3.03 -10.04
N LEU A 79 -4.88 -3.85 -10.47
CA LEU A 79 -4.65 -5.26 -10.79
C LEU A 79 -3.67 -5.41 -11.97
N LEU A 80 -3.76 -4.56 -12.99
CA LEU A 80 -2.83 -4.56 -14.11
C LEU A 80 -1.42 -4.10 -13.71
N ILE A 81 -1.29 -3.19 -12.74
CA ILE A 81 0.01 -2.80 -12.19
C ILE A 81 0.67 -3.99 -11.51
N LEU A 82 -0.05 -4.83 -10.76
CA LEU A 82 0.50 -6.05 -10.14
C LEU A 82 1.16 -6.96 -11.17
N ILE A 83 0.46 -7.24 -12.28
CA ILE A 83 1.02 -8.07 -13.37
C ILE A 83 2.27 -7.41 -13.99
N SER A 84 2.20 -6.08 -14.19
CA SER A 84 3.32 -5.32 -14.76
C SER A 84 4.55 -5.32 -13.86
N VAL A 85 4.38 -5.32 -12.53
CA VAL A 85 5.49 -5.42 -11.57
C VAL A 85 6.15 -6.79 -11.62
N GLY A 86 5.37 -7.88 -11.70
CA GLY A 86 5.93 -9.22 -11.85
C GLY A 86 6.81 -9.32 -13.10
N LEU A 87 6.29 -8.84 -14.24
CA LEU A 87 7.03 -8.74 -15.50
C LEU A 87 8.31 -7.89 -15.35
N LEU A 88 8.19 -6.73 -14.69
CA LEU A 88 9.31 -5.81 -14.46
C LEU A 88 10.41 -6.49 -13.66
N ILE A 89 10.09 -7.12 -12.54
CA ILE A 89 11.08 -7.80 -11.67
C ILE A 89 11.79 -8.91 -12.45
N GLY A 90 11.06 -9.76 -13.18
CA GLY A 90 11.66 -10.84 -14.00
C GLY A 90 12.63 -10.30 -15.05
N THR A 91 12.23 -9.27 -15.79
CA THR A 91 13.07 -8.65 -16.83
C THR A 91 14.25 -7.87 -16.25
N TRP A 92 14.09 -7.21 -15.11
CA TRP A 92 15.20 -6.53 -14.43
C TRP A 92 16.20 -7.50 -13.81
N MET A 93 15.76 -8.69 -13.42
CA MET A 93 16.68 -9.75 -12.97
C MET A 93 17.56 -10.23 -14.12
N ILE A 94 16.97 -10.70 -15.21
CA ILE A 94 17.74 -11.23 -16.35
C ILE A 94 18.57 -10.13 -17.05
N GLY A 95 18.05 -8.88 -17.08
CA GLY A 95 18.74 -7.71 -17.65
C GLY A 95 19.89 -7.18 -16.79
N GLY A 96 20.08 -7.70 -15.56
CA GLY A 96 21.17 -7.30 -14.67
C GLY A 96 20.88 -6.03 -13.85
N THR A 97 19.72 -5.40 -14.01
CA THR A 97 19.34 -4.16 -13.30
C THR A 97 19.29 -4.39 -11.78
N ILE A 98 18.48 -5.34 -11.30
CA ILE A 98 18.40 -5.68 -9.87
C ILE A 98 19.73 -6.24 -9.37
N PRO A 99 20.39 -7.20 -10.03
CA PRO A 99 21.72 -7.67 -9.63
C PRO A 99 22.76 -6.55 -9.47
N MET A 100 22.78 -5.57 -10.37
CA MET A 100 23.66 -4.41 -10.26
C MET A 100 23.33 -3.53 -9.03
N MET A 101 22.07 -3.27 -8.78
CA MET A 101 21.65 -2.49 -7.60
C MET A 101 22.00 -3.22 -6.30
N VAL A 102 21.84 -4.55 -6.26
CA VAL A 102 22.24 -5.39 -5.13
C VAL A 102 23.75 -5.38 -4.93
N TYR A 103 24.51 -5.56 -6.00
CA TYR A 103 25.99 -5.56 -5.96
C TYR A 103 26.55 -4.27 -5.34
N TYR A 104 26.10 -3.12 -5.83
CA TYR A 104 26.54 -1.84 -5.28
C TYR A 104 25.94 -1.57 -3.90
N GLY A 105 24.70 -1.96 -3.65
CA GLY A 105 24.07 -1.86 -2.34
C GLY A 105 24.82 -2.62 -1.26
N LEU A 106 25.25 -3.87 -1.53
CA LEU A 106 26.06 -4.67 -0.61
C LEU A 106 27.43 -4.05 -0.31
N LYS A 107 28.02 -3.32 -1.26
CA LYS A 107 29.30 -2.63 -1.08
C LYS A 107 29.20 -1.30 -0.34
N MET A 108 28.06 -0.62 -0.42
CA MET A 108 27.89 0.75 0.10
C MET A 108 27.18 0.79 1.45
N ILE A 109 26.28 -0.17 1.73
CA ILE A 109 25.43 -0.15 2.90
C ILE A 109 26.07 -0.96 4.01
N SER A 110 26.31 -0.31 5.17
CA SER A 110 26.71 -1.04 6.37
C SER A 110 25.56 -1.96 6.83
N PRO A 111 25.84 -3.24 7.13
CA PRO A 111 24.82 -4.20 7.54
C PRO A 111 23.95 -3.71 8.70
N ALA A 112 24.55 -3.12 9.73
CA ALA A 112 23.82 -2.58 10.88
C ALA A 112 22.88 -1.41 10.54
N MET A 113 23.15 -0.70 9.43
CA MET A 113 22.35 0.44 8.98
C MET A 113 21.35 0.09 7.87
N LEU A 114 21.23 -1.18 7.47
CA LEU A 114 20.42 -1.62 6.35
C LEU A 114 18.96 -1.14 6.47
N TYR A 115 18.32 -1.38 7.61
CA TYR A 115 16.89 -1.10 7.80
C TYR A 115 16.57 0.38 7.77
N VAL A 116 17.36 1.20 8.49
CA VAL A 116 17.15 2.64 8.50
C VAL A 116 17.51 3.27 7.16
N THR A 117 18.52 2.75 6.46
CA THR A 117 18.85 3.19 5.10
C THR A 117 17.73 2.86 4.13
N ALA A 118 17.14 1.65 4.21
CA ALA A 118 15.98 1.27 3.41
C ALA A 118 14.79 2.23 3.66
N LEU A 119 14.49 2.55 4.91
CA LEU A 119 13.46 3.51 5.28
C LEU A 119 13.72 4.89 4.65
N LEU A 120 14.90 5.47 4.87
CA LEU A 120 15.20 6.85 4.48
C LEU A 120 15.36 7.00 2.96
N VAL A 121 16.04 6.08 2.29
CA VAL A 121 16.21 6.14 0.83
C VAL A 121 14.89 5.93 0.12
N THR A 122 14.07 4.98 0.56
CA THR A 122 12.74 4.79 -0.03
C THR A 122 11.84 6.00 0.24
N SER A 123 11.93 6.64 1.43
CA SER A 123 11.23 7.89 1.71
C SER A 123 11.61 9.00 0.73
N LEU A 124 12.91 9.20 0.52
CA LEU A 124 13.41 10.23 -0.39
C LEU A 124 12.93 10.00 -1.82
N VAL A 125 13.07 8.77 -2.32
CA VAL A 125 12.61 8.42 -3.68
C VAL A 125 11.10 8.62 -3.80
N SER A 126 10.33 8.24 -2.78
CA SER A 126 8.88 8.38 -2.81
C SER A 126 8.42 9.84 -2.73
N VAL A 127 9.08 10.71 -1.95
CA VAL A 127 8.83 12.18 -1.96
C VAL A 127 9.06 12.75 -3.36
N CYS A 128 10.16 12.35 -4.01
CA CYS A 128 10.50 12.85 -5.34
C CYS A 128 9.57 12.36 -6.44
N THR A 129 9.05 11.13 -6.33
CA THR A 129 8.20 10.50 -7.35
C THR A 129 6.71 10.70 -7.10
N GLY A 130 6.30 10.93 -5.85
CA GLY A 130 4.90 11.03 -5.44
C GLY A 130 4.13 9.72 -5.55
N THR A 131 4.83 8.57 -5.40
CA THR A 131 4.19 7.25 -5.48
C THR A 131 4.86 6.23 -4.57
N SER A 132 4.08 5.66 -3.66
CA SER A 132 4.50 4.55 -2.80
C SER A 132 4.76 3.27 -3.60
N TRP A 133 3.90 2.97 -4.56
CA TRP A 133 4.01 1.75 -5.38
C TRP A 133 5.25 1.79 -6.29
N GLY A 134 5.49 2.92 -6.96
CA GLY A 134 6.68 3.10 -7.79
C GLY A 134 7.98 2.95 -7.00
N SER A 135 8.03 3.53 -5.82
CA SER A 135 9.21 3.49 -4.95
C SER A 135 9.47 2.08 -4.40
N ALA A 136 8.43 1.38 -3.93
CA ALA A 136 8.56 -0.01 -3.48
C ALA A 136 8.94 -0.95 -4.62
N GLY A 137 8.34 -0.81 -5.80
CA GLY A 137 8.61 -1.64 -6.98
C GLY A 137 9.99 -1.42 -7.62
N THR A 138 10.69 -0.35 -7.27
CA THR A 138 12.04 -0.03 -7.78
C THR A 138 13.09 -0.20 -6.69
N ILE A 139 13.29 0.81 -5.89
CA ILE A 139 14.30 0.83 -4.82
C ILE A 139 13.98 -0.19 -3.73
N GLY A 140 12.69 -0.39 -3.42
CA GLY A 140 12.27 -1.38 -2.42
C GLY A 140 12.71 -2.80 -2.79
N VAL A 141 12.51 -3.21 -4.04
CA VAL A 141 12.96 -4.53 -4.53
C VAL A 141 14.48 -4.68 -4.44
N ALA A 142 15.24 -3.62 -4.71
CA ALA A 142 16.69 -3.63 -4.56
C ALA A 142 17.11 -3.84 -3.10
N PHE A 143 16.48 -3.13 -2.14
CA PHE A 143 16.75 -3.33 -0.71
C PHE A 143 16.40 -4.75 -0.25
N MET A 144 15.33 -5.35 -0.78
CA MET A 144 15.04 -6.76 -0.50
C MET A 144 16.14 -7.70 -1.01
N GLY A 145 16.72 -7.41 -2.17
CA GLY A 145 17.88 -8.15 -2.69
C GLY A 145 19.12 -7.98 -1.80
N VAL A 146 19.42 -6.76 -1.35
CA VAL A 146 20.51 -6.49 -0.40
C VAL A 146 20.29 -7.24 0.92
N ALA A 147 19.05 -7.22 1.45
CA ALA A 147 18.69 -7.93 2.67
C ALA A 147 18.89 -9.45 2.56
N ILE A 148 18.51 -10.06 1.43
CA ILE A 148 18.79 -11.48 1.15
C ILE A 148 20.30 -11.73 1.13
N GLY A 149 21.06 -10.85 0.49
CA GLY A 149 22.52 -10.95 0.41
C GLY A 149 23.19 -10.88 1.79
N MET A 150 22.69 -10.05 2.68
CA MET A 150 23.19 -9.89 4.06
C MET A 150 22.61 -10.91 5.05
N ASP A 151 21.71 -11.80 4.64
CA ASP A 151 20.94 -12.69 5.53
C ASP A 151 20.14 -11.92 6.58
N ALA A 152 19.67 -10.74 6.20
CA ALA A 152 18.94 -9.86 7.08
C ALA A 152 17.48 -10.28 7.23
N ASN A 153 16.81 -9.79 8.27
CA ASN A 153 15.38 -10.02 8.48
C ASN A 153 14.56 -9.34 7.35
N LEU A 154 14.02 -10.17 6.46
CA LEU A 154 13.24 -9.70 5.31
C LEU A 154 11.97 -8.97 5.71
N ALA A 155 11.33 -9.38 6.81
CA ALA A 155 10.12 -8.72 7.30
C ALA A 155 10.43 -7.30 7.80
N ALA A 156 11.53 -7.11 8.52
CA ALA A 156 11.98 -5.80 8.98
C ALA A 156 12.38 -4.90 7.80
N THR A 157 13.08 -5.45 6.80
CA THR A 157 13.44 -4.71 5.57
C THR A 157 12.20 -4.30 4.79
N ALA A 158 11.25 -5.21 4.57
CA ALA A 158 10.00 -4.92 3.89
C ALA A 158 9.19 -3.85 4.63
N GLY A 159 9.09 -3.94 5.97
CA GLY A 159 8.43 -2.93 6.80
C GLY A 159 9.09 -1.56 6.71
N ALA A 160 10.42 -1.49 6.69
CA ALA A 160 11.17 -0.25 6.48
C ALA A 160 10.89 0.37 5.10
N VAL A 161 10.91 -0.46 4.04
CA VAL A 161 10.58 -0.04 2.67
C VAL A 161 9.14 0.49 2.57
N VAL A 162 8.16 -0.24 3.11
CA VAL A 162 6.75 0.15 3.12
C VAL A 162 6.57 1.46 3.87
N ALA A 163 7.13 1.57 5.07
CA ALA A 163 7.09 2.81 5.87
C ALA A 163 7.68 4.00 5.11
N GLY A 164 8.84 3.82 4.48
CA GLY A 164 9.49 4.84 3.67
C GLY A 164 8.68 5.24 2.43
N ALA A 165 8.14 4.28 1.70
CA ALA A 165 7.34 4.51 0.52
C ALA A 165 6.08 5.34 0.84
N TYR A 166 5.39 5.01 1.91
CA TYR A 166 4.17 5.71 2.33
C TYR A 166 4.44 7.05 3.01
N PHE A 167 5.59 7.21 3.68
CA PHE A 167 6.02 8.54 4.14
C PHE A 167 6.17 9.50 2.96
N GLY A 168 6.90 9.07 1.94
CA GLY A 168 7.19 9.92 0.80
C GLY A 168 5.95 10.25 -0.02
N ASP A 169 5.10 9.28 -0.26
CA ASP A 169 3.83 9.48 -0.96
C ASP A 169 2.97 10.54 -0.24
N LYS A 170 2.76 10.37 1.06
CA LYS A 170 1.98 11.29 1.88
C LYS A 170 2.56 12.71 1.95
N CYS A 171 3.87 12.87 1.90
CA CYS A 171 4.57 14.16 1.99
C CYS A 171 4.93 14.76 0.62
N SER A 172 4.46 14.19 -0.49
CA SER A 172 4.77 14.67 -1.84
C SER A 172 3.63 15.49 -2.43
N PRO A 173 3.91 16.69 -3.01
CA PRO A 173 2.90 17.43 -3.77
C PRO A 173 2.51 16.72 -5.07
N LEU A 174 3.26 15.70 -5.47
CA LEU A 174 3.01 14.90 -6.66
C LEU A 174 2.06 13.73 -6.38
N SER A 175 1.80 13.38 -5.11
CA SER A 175 0.94 12.28 -4.70
C SER A 175 -0.52 12.50 -5.12
N GLY A 176 -1.11 11.46 -5.69
CA GLY A 176 -2.53 11.46 -6.05
C GLY A 176 -3.43 11.50 -4.83
N ASP A 177 -3.09 10.75 -3.79
CA ASP A 177 -3.90 10.59 -2.57
C ASP A 177 -3.89 11.88 -1.74
N THR A 178 -2.72 12.52 -1.56
CA THR A 178 -2.58 13.78 -0.84
C THR A 178 -3.31 14.93 -1.55
N ASN A 179 -3.20 15.00 -2.88
CA ASN A 179 -3.97 15.95 -3.68
C ASN A 179 -5.48 15.72 -3.56
N LEU A 180 -5.92 14.47 -3.58
CA LEU A 180 -7.32 14.09 -3.46
C LEU A 180 -7.89 14.46 -2.07
N ALA A 181 -7.13 14.20 -1.00
CA ALA A 181 -7.52 14.53 0.36
C ALA A 181 -7.64 16.05 0.57
N ALA A 182 -6.70 16.83 0.05
CA ALA A 182 -6.75 18.28 0.09
C ALA A 182 -7.97 18.84 -0.69
N LEU A 183 -8.20 18.32 -1.91
CA LEU A 183 -9.32 18.72 -2.75
C LEU A 183 -10.68 18.37 -2.11
N ALA A 184 -10.84 17.15 -1.61
CA ALA A 184 -12.09 16.72 -0.95
C ALA A 184 -12.39 17.52 0.31
N ALA A 185 -11.38 17.86 1.10
CA ALA A 185 -11.52 18.71 2.28
C ALA A 185 -11.69 20.21 1.94
N GLN A 186 -11.50 20.59 0.67
CA GLN A 186 -11.48 21.98 0.19
C GLN A 186 -10.46 22.85 0.95
N VAL A 187 -9.22 22.34 1.06
CA VAL A 187 -8.08 23.04 1.68
C VAL A 187 -6.94 23.17 0.68
N ASP A 188 -6.09 24.20 0.88
CA ASP A 188 -4.89 24.36 0.06
C ASP A 188 -3.95 23.15 0.25
N LEU A 189 -3.37 22.66 -0.86
CA LEU A 189 -2.50 21.49 -0.87
C LEU A 189 -1.29 21.64 0.05
N TYR A 190 -0.60 22.78 -0.01
CA TYR A 190 0.59 22.99 0.80
C TYR A 190 0.26 23.16 2.27
N GLU A 191 -0.86 23.82 2.58
CA GLU A 191 -1.36 23.94 3.94
C GLU A 191 -1.72 22.55 4.51
N HIS A 192 -2.34 21.70 3.70
CA HIS A 192 -2.62 20.30 4.05
C HIS A 192 -1.32 19.54 4.31
N MET A 193 -0.35 19.60 3.39
CA MET A 193 0.94 18.90 3.52
C MET A 193 1.72 19.31 4.77
N TRP A 194 1.80 20.62 5.06
CA TRP A 194 2.43 21.09 6.30
C TRP A 194 1.71 20.58 7.53
N HIS A 195 0.38 20.44 7.45
CA HIS A 195 -0.42 19.91 8.56
C HIS A 195 -0.25 18.40 8.76
N LEU A 196 0.01 17.64 7.70
CA LEU A 196 0.34 16.21 7.77
C LEU A 196 1.60 15.94 8.60
N LEU A 197 2.58 16.83 8.57
CA LEU A 197 3.84 16.64 9.30
C LEU A 197 3.67 16.53 10.81
N TYR A 198 2.58 17.05 11.40
CA TYR A 198 2.33 16.92 12.84
C TYR A 198 2.19 15.45 13.29
N THR A 199 1.70 14.57 12.44
CA THR A 199 1.58 13.12 12.73
C THR A 199 2.65 12.30 12.03
N THR A 200 2.98 12.67 10.80
CA THR A 200 3.85 11.87 9.92
C THR A 200 5.33 11.99 10.31
N LEU A 201 5.80 13.18 10.71
CA LEU A 201 7.20 13.36 11.12
C LEU A 201 7.54 12.62 12.44
N PRO A 202 6.74 12.72 13.51
CA PRO A 202 6.95 11.88 14.70
C PRO A 202 6.93 10.38 14.40
N SER A 203 6.05 9.93 13.48
CA SER A 203 5.99 8.53 13.04
C SER A 203 7.24 8.10 12.28
N LEU A 204 7.80 8.97 11.43
CA LEU A 204 9.06 8.71 10.73
C LEU A 204 10.23 8.62 11.72
N ILE A 205 10.31 9.55 12.67
CA ILE A 205 11.38 9.57 13.69
C ILE A 205 11.30 8.27 14.53
N LEU A 206 10.11 7.90 14.98
CA LEU A 206 9.90 6.65 15.71
C LEU A 206 10.33 5.43 14.88
N SER A 207 9.94 5.39 13.60
CA SER A 207 10.34 4.33 12.67
C SER A 207 11.86 4.27 12.50
N ALA A 208 12.52 5.44 12.33
CA ALA A 208 13.97 5.50 12.18
C ALA A 208 14.70 5.04 13.46
N ILE A 209 14.20 5.39 14.64
CA ILE A 209 14.75 4.91 15.92
C ILE A 209 14.61 3.39 16.02
N VAL A 210 13.42 2.84 15.78
CA VAL A 210 13.17 1.40 15.84
C VAL A 210 14.07 0.65 14.86
N MET A 211 14.17 1.11 13.60
CA MET A 211 14.98 0.48 12.57
C MET A 211 16.49 0.56 12.89
N THR A 212 16.94 1.68 13.46
CA THR A 212 18.34 1.85 13.87
C THR A 212 18.67 0.92 15.05
N VAL A 213 17.86 0.95 16.11
CA VAL A 213 18.08 0.10 17.30
C VAL A 213 18.04 -1.37 16.92
N TYR A 214 17.08 -1.77 16.06
CA TYR A 214 16.99 -3.15 15.59
C TYR A 214 18.22 -3.54 14.76
N GLY A 215 18.67 -2.67 13.84
CA GLY A 215 19.83 -2.94 12.99
C GLY A 215 21.11 -3.20 13.80
N PHE A 216 21.37 -2.40 14.84
CA PHE A 216 22.53 -2.61 15.70
C PHE A 216 22.42 -3.86 16.58
N ASN A 217 21.22 -4.31 16.91
CA ASN A 217 20.99 -5.49 17.75
C ASN A 217 20.74 -6.78 16.97
N SER A 218 20.64 -6.71 15.63
CA SER A 218 20.26 -7.84 14.78
C SER A 218 21.37 -8.87 14.51
N GLY A 219 22.58 -8.65 15.01
CA GLY A 219 23.73 -9.51 14.74
C GLY A 219 24.34 -9.37 13.33
N LEU A 220 23.79 -8.47 12.49
CA LEU A 220 24.29 -8.23 11.12
C LEU A 220 25.71 -7.61 11.09
N ALA A 221 26.25 -7.21 12.22
CA ALA A 221 27.62 -6.73 12.35
C ALA A 221 28.64 -7.85 12.72
N SER A 222 28.24 -9.13 12.64
CA SER A 222 29.12 -10.27 12.89
C SER A 222 30.16 -10.46 11.79
N ASP A 223 31.27 -11.13 12.13
CA ASP A 223 32.39 -11.34 11.20
C ASP A 223 32.04 -12.20 9.97
N ASP A 224 30.99 -13.01 10.04
CA ASP A 224 30.53 -13.88 8.93
C ASP A 224 29.83 -13.12 7.80
N VAL A 225 29.23 -11.94 8.10
CA VAL A 225 28.49 -11.15 7.08
C VAL A 225 29.41 -10.57 6.00
N PRO A 226 30.61 -10.04 6.30
CA PRO A 226 31.54 -9.60 5.28
C PRO A 226 31.95 -10.71 4.30
N GLU A 227 32.21 -11.94 4.76
CA GLU A 227 32.56 -13.07 3.90
C GLU A 227 31.41 -13.43 2.96
N ARG A 228 30.18 -13.46 3.48
CA ARG A 228 28.97 -13.68 2.68
C ARG A 228 28.78 -12.61 1.60
N ILE A 229 29.01 -11.33 1.92
CA ILE A 229 28.94 -10.22 0.97
C ILE A 229 29.98 -10.40 -0.14
N ILE A 230 31.20 -10.82 0.19
CA ILE A 230 32.27 -11.09 -0.80
C ILE A 230 31.84 -12.21 -1.76
N LEU A 231 31.34 -13.32 -1.23
CA LEU A 231 30.89 -14.46 -2.06
C LEU A 231 29.76 -14.07 -3.01
N ILE A 232 28.80 -13.28 -2.54
CA ILE A 232 27.67 -12.83 -3.37
C ILE A 232 28.13 -11.82 -4.41
N THR A 233 28.96 -10.83 -4.03
CA THR A 233 29.44 -9.82 -4.98
C THR A 233 30.37 -10.42 -6.03
N GLU A 234 31.23 -11.35 -5.69
CA GLU A 234 32.06 -12.10 -6.66
C GLU A 234 31.18 -12.97 -7.57
N GLY A 235 30.22 -13.70 -6.99
CA GLY A 235 29.30 -14.51 -7.78
C GLY A 235 28.44 -13.69 -8.74
N LEU A 236 27.93 -12.53 -8.32
CA LEU A 236 27.19 -11.62 -9.20
C LEU A 236 28.08 -11.06 -10.32
N ASN A 237 29.33 -10.70 -10.00
CA ASN A 237 30.29 -10.18 -10.98
C ASN A 237 30.72 -11.22 -12.01
N ASN A 238 30.68 -12.50 -11.65
CA ASN A 238 30.99 -13.60 -12.57
C ASN A 238 29.78 -13.88 -13.51
N VAL A 239 28.56 -13.65 -13.06
CA VAL A 239 27.32 -13.92 -13.83
C VAL A 239 26.95 -12.76 -14.73
N TYR A 240 27.10 -11.52 -14.24
CA TYR A 240 26.61 -10.32 -14.92
C TYR A 240 27.70 -9.38 -15.37
N HIS A 241 27.59 -8.89 -16.58
CA HIS A 241 28.43 -7.82 -17.11
C HIS A 241 27.87 -6.46 -16.71
N PHE A 242 28.32 -5.88 -15.60
CA PHE A 242 27.82 -4.61 -15.10
C PHE A 242 28.20 -3.43 -16.01
N ASN A 243 27.17 -2.70 -16.46
CA ASN A 243 27.28 -1.52 -17.33
C ASN A 243 26.27 -0.47 -16.85
N PRO A 244 26.58 0.84 -16.85
CA PRO A 244 25.64 1.89 -16.48
C PRO A 244 24.30 1.85 -17.21
N LEU A 245 24.23 1.30 -18.42
CA LEU A 245 22.98 1.12 -19.17
C LEU A 245 21.95 0.23 -18.45
N MET A 246 22.39 -0.62 -17.51
CA MET A 246 21.47 -1.43 -16.69
C MET A 246 20.64 -0.60 -15.69
N LEU A 247 21.03 0.65 -15.41
CA LEU A 247 20.25 1.56 -14.60
C LEU A 247 19.19 2.29 -15.43
N LEU A 248 19.27 2.24 -16.77
CA LEU A 248 18.29 2.90 -17.64
C LEU A 248 16.84 2.46 -17.36
N PRO A 249 16.52 1.17 -17.14
CA PRO A 249 15.18 0.76 -16.74
C PRO A 249 14.67 1.46 -15.47
N VAL A 250 15.53 1.63 -14.45
CA VAL A 250 15.19 2.36 -13.21
C VAL A 250 14.93 3.83 -13.51
N ILE A 251 15.82 4.46 -14.28
CA ILE A 251 15.71 5.88 -14.67
C ILE A 251 14.40 6.13 -15.41
N ILE A 252 13.98 5.23 -16.30
CA ILE A 252 12.70 5.33 -17.04
C ILE A 252 11.52 5.33 -16.07
N VAL A 253 11.49 4.43 -15.09
CA VAL A 253 10.40 4.37 -14.11
C VAL A 253 10.39 5.63 -13.24
N LEU A 254 11.54 6.07 -12.74
CA LEU A 254 11.65 7.29 -11.92
C LEU A 254 11.24 8.54 -12.72
N TYR A 255 11.72 8.67 -13.96
CA TYR A 255 11.34 9.76 -14.86
C TYR A 255 9.85 9.77 -15.14
N GLY A 256 9.27 8.60 -15.44
CA GLY A 256 7.84 8.46 -15.67
C GLY A 256 7.00 8.87 -14.47
N SER A 257 7.42 8.50 -13.26
CA SER A 257 6.76 8.86 -12.01
C SER A 257 6.84 10.38 -11.76
N ILE A 258 8.02 10.98 -11.85
CA ILE A 258 8.22 12.43 -11.66
C ILE A 258 7.40 13.25 -12.68
N THR A 259 7.33 12.79 -13.93
CA THR A 259 6.58 13.47 -15.00
C THR A 259 5.09 13.09 -15.05
N LYS A 260 4.58 12.35 -14.06
CA LYS A 260 3.18 11.91 -13.95
C LYS A 260 2.66 11.17 -15.20
N LYS A 261 3.53 10.39 -15.84
CA LYS A 261 3.12 9.54 -16.98
C LYS A 261 2.36 8.30 -16.46
N PRO A 262 1.47 7.73 -17.29
CA PRO A 262 0.73 6.52 -16.92
C PRO A 262 1.67 5.39 -16.49
N THR A 263 1.45 4.80 -15.31
CA THR A 263 2.38 3.85 -14.66
C THR A 263 2.61 2.61 -15.50
N ILE A 264 1.54 1.97 -16.01
CA ILE A 264 1.64 0.71 -16.77
C ILE A 264 2.50 0.86 -18.04
N PRO A 265 2.27 1.83 -18.93
CA PRO A 265 3.12 2.02 -20.10
C PRO A 265 4.60 2.25 -19.75
N ILE A 266 4.88 3.03 -18.70
CA ILE A 266 6.25 3.28 -18.26
C ILE A 266 6.93 2.00 -17.77
N MET A 267 6.23 1.17 -16.98
CA MET A 267 6.74 -0.12 -16.53
C MET A 267 7.02 -1.07 -17.70
N LEU A 268 6.13 -1.11 -18.69
CA LEU A 268 6.32 -1.92 -19.90
C LEU A 268 7.51 -1.45 -20.73
N VAL A 269 7.68 -0.14 -20.93
CA VAL A 269 8.87 0.42 -21.61
C VAL A 269 10.14 0.06 -20.86
N SER A 270 10.14 0.21 -19.53
CA SER A 270 11.28 -0.18 -18.70
C SER A 270 11.61 -1.67 -18.80
N ALA A 271 10.59 -2.53 -18.80
CA ALA A 271 10.76 -3.97 -18.98
C ALA A 271 11.38 -4.31 -20.35
N VAL A 272 10.88 -3.67 -21.41
CA VAL A 272 11.44 -3.85 -22.78
C VAL A 272 12.90 -3.43 -22.84
N VAL A 273 13.27 -2.29 -22.24
CA VAL A 273 14.68 -1.85 -22.17
C VAL A 273 15.53 -2.85 -21.38
N ALA A 274 15.00 -3.41 -20.29
CA ALA A 274 15.70 -4.47 -19.55
C ALA A 274 15.87 -5.77 -20.40
N MET A 275 14.88 -6.12 -21.22
CA MET A 275 15.02 -7.24 -22.17
C MET A 275 16.11 -6.98 -23.21
N PHE A 276 16.23 -5.74 -23.73
CA PHE A 276 17.34 -5.36 -24.61
C PHE A 276 18.70 -5.49 -23.89
N ASN A 277 18.81 -5.04 -22.64
CA ASN A 277 20.00 -5.23 -21.84
C ASN A 277 20.34 -6.72 -21.67
N ALA A 278 19.33 -7.57 -21.41
CA ALA A 278 19.51 -9.02 -21.29
C ALA A 278 20.07 -9.65 -22.57
N TYR A 279 19.56 -9.23 -23.74
CA TYR A 279 20.01 -9.77 -25.02
C TYR A 279 21.37 -9.24 -25.45
N PHE A 280 21.56 -7.92 -25.46
CA PHE A 280 22.76 -7.28 -26.04
C PHE A 280 23.93 -7.18 -25.09
N ILE A 281 23.69 -7.08 -23.77
CA ILE A 281 24.76 -6.89 -22.79
C ILE A 281 25.05 -8.18 -22.03
N GLN A 282 23.98 -8.88 -21.58
CA GLN A 282 24.15 -10.11 -20.80
C GLN A 282 24.30 -11.37 -21.68
N GLY A 283 23.90 -11.32 -22.95
CA GLY A 283 24.03 -12.43 -23.89
C GLY A 283 23.03 -13.57 -23.68
N PHE A 284 21.91 -13.33 -22.96
CA PHE A 284 20.85 -14.33 -22.82
C PHE A 284 20.09 -14.51 -24.12
N ASN A 285 19.64 -15.74 -24.40
CA ASN A 285 18.81 -16.02 -25.55
C ASN A 285 17.38 -15.51 -25.38
N LEU A 286 16.64 -15.31 -26.50
CA LEU A 286 15.31 -14.76 -26.50
C LEU A 286 14.30 -15.63 -25.71
N HIS A 287 14.45 -16.95 -25.73
CA HIS A 287 13.59 -17.87 -25.02
C HIS A 287 13.66 -17.63 -23.50
N ASP A 288 14.87 -17.54 -22.93
CA ASP A 288 15.07 -17.31 -21.51
C ASP A 288 14.60 -15.90 -21.09
N ILE A 289 14.79 -14.90 -21.95
CA ILE A 289 14.30 -13.53 -21.71
C ILE A 289 12.76 -13.51 -21.57
N ILE A 290 12.06 -14.13 -22.53
CA ILE A 290 10.59 -14.19 -22.48
C ILE A 290 10.13 -15.08 -21.33
N LYS A 291 10.78 -16.21 -21.08
CA LYS A 291 10.46 -17.07 -19.95
C LYS A 291 10.66 -16.37 -18.60
N SER A 292 11.73 -15.58 -18.47
CA SER A 292 11.95 -14.76 -17.26
C SER A 292 10.85 -13.70 -17.06
N ALA A 293 10.33 -13.13 -18.12
CA ALA A 293 9.21 -12.19 -18.03
C ALA A 293 7.91 -12.84 -17.50
N VAL A 294 7.68 -14.12 -17.84
CA VAL A 294 6.45 -14.86 -17.47
C VAL A 294 6.62 -15.59 -16.15
N ASP A 295 7.65 -16.46 -16.03
CA ASP A 295 7.84 -17.36 -14.89
C ASP A 295 8.86 -16.83 -13.86
N GLY A 296 9.55 -15.74 -14.18
CA GLY A 296 10.65 -15.19 -13.39
C GLY A 296 12.00 -15.73 -13.83
N PHE A 297 13.04 -14.99 -13.45
CA PHE A 297 14.41 -15.42 -13.67
C PHE A 297 14.71 -16.65 -12.81
N ASN A 298 15.38 -17.62 -13.39
CA ASN A 298 15.81 -18.83 -12.71
C ASN A 298 17.27 -19.08 -13.01
N VAL A 299 18.02 -19.50 -12.00
CA VAL A 299 19.47 -19.80 -12.13
C VAL A 299 19.77 -20.89 -13.16
N SER A 300 18.80 -21.75 -13.51
CA SER A 300 18.94 -22.73 -14.61
C SER A 300 19.13 -22.09 -15.99
N MET A 301 18.85 -20.79 -16.15
CA MET A 301 19.11 -20.01 -17.36
C MET A 301 20.61 -19.60 -17.47
N ILE A 302 21.38 -19.79 -16.39
CA ILE A 302 22.82 -19.52 -16.34
C ILE A 302 23.58 -20.82 -16.69
N HIS A 303 24.39 -20.78 -17.73
CA HIS A 303 25.12 -21.95 -18.22
C HIS A 303 26.48 -22.21 -17.51
N GLN A 304 26.65 -21.68 -16.30
CA GLN A 304 27.86 -21.87 -15.49
C GLN A 304 27.46 -22.21 -14.04
N GLU A 305 28.38 -22.87 -13.33
CA GLU A 305 28.15 -23.13 -11.90
C GLU A 305 28.18 -21.83 -11.10
N ILE A 306 27.17 -21.66 -10.26
CA ILE A 306 27.05 -20.50 -9.38
C ILE A 306 26.92 -20.94 -7.92
N PRO A 307 27.43 -20.16 -6.99
CA PRO A 307 27.24 -20.43 -5.56
C PRO A 307 25.75 -20.58 -5.17
N ALA A 308 25.45 -21.61 -4.38
CA ALA A 308 24.07 -21.90 -3.95
C ALA A 308 23.39 -20.71 -3.25
N ILE A 309 24.20 -19.85 -2.61
CA ILE A 309 23.72 -18.63 -1.95
C ILE A 309 23.01 -17.66 -2.91
N LEU A 310 23.36 -17.66 -4.20
CA LEU A 310 22.75 -16.81 -5.23
C LEU A 310 21.37 -17.32 -5.67
N HIS A 311 21.02 -18.58 -5.43
CA HIS A 311 19.74 -19.14 -5.88
C HIS A 311 18.54 -18.38 -5.30
N ASN A 312 18.54 -18.09 -3.98
CA ASN A 312 17.48 -17.36 -3.31
C ASN A 312 17.41 -15.89 -3.73
N LEU A 313 18.54 -15.32 -4.12
CA LEU A 313 18.62 -13.94 -4.59
C LEU A 313 18.10 -13.80 -6.02
N LEU A 314 18.45 -14.72 -6.91
CA LEU A 314 18.23 -14.61 -8.34
C LEU A 314 16.88 -15.20 -8.79
N ASN A 315 16.38 -16.28 -8.17
CA ASN A 315 15.12 -16.93 -8.56
C ASN A 315 13.91 -16.09 -8.16
N ARG A 316 13.60 -15.04 -8.92
CA ARG A 316 12.53 -14.07 -8.60
C ARG A 316 11.85 -13.49 -9.83
N GLY A 317 10.67 -12.90 -9.59
CA GLY A 317 9.90 -12.12 -10.55
C GLY A 317 9.01 -12.97 -11.45
N GLY A 318 8.66 -12.41 -12.61
CA GLY A 318 7.73 -12.99 -13.56
C GLY A 318 6.26 -12.69 -13.26
N MET A 319 5.44 -12.61 -14.30
CA MET A 319 3.99 -12.33 -14.16
C MET A 319 3.30 -13.37 -13.29
N ASN A 320 3.72 -14.64 -13.36
CA ASN A 320 3.14 -15.74 -12.60
C ASN A 320 3.35 -15.59 -11.08
N SER A 321 4.42 -14.92 -10.63
CA SER A 321 4.65 -14.66 -9.21
C SER A 321 3.55 -13.80 -8.56
N MET A 322 2.80 -13.02 -9.36
CA MET A 322 1.75 -12.13 -8.89
C MET A 322 0.36 -12.80 -8.86
N MET A 323 0.21 -14.04 -9.36
CA MET A 323 -1.11 -14.68 -9.49
C MET A 323 -1.77 -14.97 -8.14
N GLY A 324 -1.03 -15.38 -7.12
CA GLY A 324 -1.56 -15.54 -5.76
C GLY A 324 -2.08 -14.22 -5.18
N THR A 325 -1.30 -13.15 -5.36
CA THR A 325 -1.69 -11.79 -4.95
C THR A 325 -2.97 -11.32 -5.65
N LEU A 326 -3.10 -11.58 -6.95
CA LEU A 326 -4.31 -11.27 -7.71
C LEU A 326 -5.53 -12.05 -7.21
N LEU A 327 -5.36 -13.32 -6.86
CA LEU A 327 -6.44 -14.15 -6.31
C LEU A 327 -6.98 -13.54 -5.00
N ILE A 328 -6.11 -13.15 -4.08
CA ILE A 328 -6.51 -12.45 -2.84
C ILE A 328 -7.26 -11.16 -3.17
N CYS A 329 -6.77 -10.35 -4.13
CA CYS A 329 -7.43 -9.12 -4.55
C CYS A 329 -8.85 -9.39 -5.07
N PHE A 330 -9.05 -10.39 -5.93
CA PHE A 330 -10.39 -10.73 -6.44
C PHE A 330 -11.35 -11.17 -5.34
N CYS A 331 -10.88 -11.97 -4.38
CA CYS A 331 -11.67 -12.37 -3.22
C CYS A 331 -12.07 -11.14 -2.37
N ALA A 332 -11.13 -10.25 -2.09
CA ALA A 332 -11.36 -9.03 -1.31
C ALA A 332 -12.32 -8.06 -2.02
N LEU A 333 -12.15 -7.85 -3.32
CA LEU A 333 -13.03 -6.99 -4.11
C LEU A 333 -14.45 -7.56 -4.23
N SER A 334 -14.60 -8.88 -4.19
CA SER A 334 -15.91 -9.53 -4.13
C SER A 334 -16.63 -9.24 -2.82
N PHE A 335 -15.92 -9.31 -1.69
CA PHE A 335 -16.45 -8.88 -0.39
C PHE A 335 -16.81 -7.39 -0.40
N ALA A 336 -15.89 -6.54 -0.82
CA ALA A 336 -16.07 -5.09 -0.87
C ALA A 336 -17.26 -4.69 -1.76
N GLY A 337 -17.40 -5.28 -2.94
CA GLY A 337 -18.51 -5.02 -3.86
C GLY A 337 -19.86 -5.48 -3.28
N THR A 338 -19.87 -6.63 -2.60
CA THR A 338 -21.08 -7.14 -1.94
C THR A 338 -21.51 -6.21 -0.79
N LEU A 339 -20.56 -5.80 0.06
CA LEU A 339 -20.88 -4.97 1.22
C LEU A 339 -21.27 -3.54 0.83
N ALA A 340 -20.65 -2.98 -0.21
CA ALA A 340 -20.98 -1.65 -0.73
C ALA A 340 -22.46 -1.50 -1.10
N LEU A 341 -23.09 -2.57 -1.59
CA LEU A 341 -24.51 -2.58 -1.97
C LEU A 341 -25.44 -2.45 -0.76
N SER A 342 -24.97 -2.82 0.44
CA SER A 342 -25.81 -2.86 1.64
C SER A 342 -26.13 -1.49 2.26
N GLY A 343 -25.32 -0.46 1.98
CA GLY A 343 -25.39 0.83 2.72
C GLY A 343 -24.88 0.73 4.17
N ALA A 344 -24.19 -0.37 4.50
CA ALA A 344 -23.71 -0.61 5.87
C ALA A 344 -22.73 0.46 6.36
N LEU A 345 -21.89 0.98 5.45
CA LEU A 345 -20.88 1.98 5.79
C LEU A 345 -21.49 3.29 6.25
N GLU A 346 -22.53 3.78 5.57
CA GLU A 346 -23.28 5.00 5.95
C GLU A 346 -23.89 4.86 7.34
N VAL A 347 -24.47 3.70 7.64
CA VAL A 347 -25.05 3.43 8.97
C VAL A 347 -23.99 3.48 10.06
N ILE A 348 -22.82 2.85 9.83
CA ILE A 348 -21.71 2.83 10.79
C ILE A 348 -21.21 4.25 11.03
N VAL A 349 -20.94 5.04 9.99
CA VAL A 349 -20.44 6.41 10.12
C VAL A 349 -21.45 7.30 10.88
N HIS A 350 -22.72 7.18 10.55
CA HIS A 350 -23.77 7.94 11.24
C HIS A 350 -23.84 7.61 12.75
N GLN A 351 -23.63 6.35 13.12
CA GLN A 351 -23.60 5.97 14.55
C GLN A 351 -22.31 6.45 15.24
N LEU A 352 -21.16 6.42 14.56
CA LEU A 352 -19.90 6.95 15.11
C LEU A 352 -20.02 8.44 15.44
N LEU A 353 -20.69 9.22 14.58
CA LEU A 353 -20.92 10.66 14.83
C LEU A 353 -21.75 10.95 16.08
N LYS A 354 -22.65 10.06 16.50
CA LYS A 354 -23.45 10.23 17.72
C LYS A 354 -22.59 10.12 19.00
N LEU A 355 -21.43 9.48 18.93
CA LEU A 355 -20.51 9.31 20.06
C LEU A 355 -19.54 10.49 20.23
N VAL A 356 -19.63 11.49 19.34
CA VAL A 356 -18.69 12.61 19.32
C VAL A 356 -19.13 13.70 20.29
N HIS A 357 -18.34 13.90 21.36
CA HIS A 357 -18.56 14.92 22.39
C HIS A 357 -17.41 15.91 22.54
N SER A 358 -16.23 15.63 21.99
CA SER A 358 -15.01 16.45 22.11
C SER A 358 -14.19 16.38 20.81
N THR A 359 -13.14 17.23 20.70
CA THR A 359 -12.18 17.15 19.59
C THR A 359 -11.52 15.80 19.51
N GLY A 360 -11.08 15.23 20.66
CA GLY A 360 -10.47 13.91 20.71
C GLY A 360 -11.38 12.80 20.21
N THR A 361 -12.66 12.82 20.64
CA THR A 361 -13.65 11.83 20.17
C THR A 361 -14.01 12.03 18.70
N MET A 362 -13.94 13.28 18.17
CA MET A 362 -14.11 13.55 16.74
C MET A 362 -12.96 12.92 15.91
N ILE A 363 -11.73 13.09 16.35
CA ILE A 363 -10.55 12.47 15.72
C ILE A 363 -10.67 10.93 15.77
N LEU A 364 -11.04 10.34 16.92
CA LEU A 364 -11.26 8.91 17.03
C LEU A 364 -12.38 8.38 16.13
N ALA A 365 -13.49 9.09 16.03
CA ALA A 365 -14.57 8.75 15.10
C ALA A 365 -14.12 8.79 13.64
N THR A 366 -13.29 9.78 13.28
CA THR A 366 -12.69 9.88 11.95
C THR A 366 -11.72 8.73 11.67
N ILE A 367 -10.88 8.36 12.64
CA ILE A 367 -9.97 7.20 12.53
C ILE A 367 -10.77 5.91 12.34
N ALA A 368 -11.78 5.69 13.18
CA ALA A 368 -12.63 4.51 13.08
C ALA A 368 -13.37 4.45 11.71
N CYS A 369 -13.83 5.59 11.22
CA CYS A 369 -14.41 5.71 9.89
C CYS A 369 -13.38 5.35 8.80
N GLY A 370 -12.19 5.95 8.82
CA GLY A 370 -11.11 5.69 7.85
C GLY A 370 -10.69 4.22 7.83
N LEU A 371 -10.46 3.61 8.99
CA LEU A 371 -10.12 2.19 9.13
C LEU A 371 -11.23 1.27 8.60
N THR A 372 -12.50 1.60 8.92
CA THR A 372 -13.64 0.83 8.41
C THR A 372 -13.72 0.95 6.90
N MET A 373 -13.57 2.18 6.38
CA MET A 373 -13.63 2.43 4.94
C MET A 373 -12.53 1.69 4.20
N ILE A 374 -11.27 1.77 4.62
CA ILE A 374 -10.18 1.08 3.93
C ILE A 374 -10.29 -0.44 4.05
N GLY A 375 -10.65 -0.93 5.23
CA GLY A 375 -10.83 -2.37 5.46
C GLY A 375 -11.94 -2.97 4.60
N VAL A 376 -12.98 -2.21 4.31
CA VAL A 376 -14.15 -2.66 3.53
C VAL A 376 -14.02 -2.35 2.05
N THR A 377 -13.61 -1.13 1.70
CA THR A 377 -13.54 -0.72 0.28
C THR A 377 -12.33 -1.29 -0.43
N CYS A 378 -11.28 -1.66 0.29
CA CYS A 378 -10.00 -2.14 -0.23
C CYS A 378 -9.36 -1.16 -1.25
N ASN A 379 -9.69 0.14 -1.16
CA ASN A 379 -9.25 1.16 -2.10
C ASN A 379 -9.02 2.49 -1.38
N GLY A 380 -7.79 2.99 -1.41
CA GLY A 380 -7.36 4.21 -0.72
C GLY A 380 -8.17 5.44 -1.13
N GLN A 381 -8.38 5.68 -2.41
CA GLN A 381 -9.07 6.88 -2.91
C GLN A 381 -10.51 6.99 -2.42
N ILE A 382 -11.27 5.88 -2.47
CA ILE A 382 -12.65 5.85 -1.96
C ILE A 382 -12.65 6.07 -0.44
N SER A 383 -11.65 5.52 0.25
CA SER A 383 -11.50 5.64 1.70
C SER A 383 -11.06 7.03 2.15
N ILE A 384 -10.55 7.86 1.25
CA ILE A 384 -10.31 9.29 1.46
C ILE A 384 -11.61 10.08 1.23
N LEU A 385 -12.25 9.91 0.07
CA LEU A 385 -13.37 10.75 -0.36
C LEU A 385 -14.56 10.66 0.56
N ILE A 386 -15.06 9.45 0.82
CA ILE A 386 -16.31 9.26 1.56
C ILE A 386 -16.24 9.81 2.99
N PRO A 387 -15.21 9.49 3.82
CA PRO A 387 -15.11 10.07 5.16
C PRO A 387 -15.00 11.59 5.16
N ILE A 388 -14.25 12.16 4.20
CA ILE A 388 -14.11 13.63 4.14
C ILE A 388 -15.43 14.27 3.78
N GLU A 389 -16.15 13.79 2.77
CA GLU A 389 -17.46 14.32 2.38
C GLU A 389 -18.47 14.21 3.52
N MET A 390 -18.52 13.09 4.22
CA MET A 390 -19.48 12.88 5.31
C MET A 390 -19.18 13.67 6.58
N LEU A 391 -17.89 13.88 6.91
CA LEU A 391 -17.49 14.45 8.20
C LEU A 391 -17.14 15.94 8.12
N ARG A 392 -16.94 16.51 6.93
CA ARG A 392 -16.46 17.88 6.75
C ARG A 392 -17.33 18.92 7.47
N ASN A 393 -18.64 18.87 7.28
CA ASN A 393 -19.56 19.82 7.93
C ASN A 393 -19.53 19.66 9.46
N ALA A 394 -19.46 18.44 9.98
CA ALA A 394 -19.35 18.19 11.41
C ALA A 394 -18.06 18.76 12.04
N TYR A 395 -16.96 18.84 11.31
CA TYR A 395 -15.73 19.54 11.74
C TYR A 395 -15.94 21.04 11.78
N ILE A 396 -16.51 21.63 10.71
CA ILE A 396 -16.77 23.07 10.62
C ILE A 396 -17.73 23.54 11.72
N GLU A 397 -18.83 22.82 11.95
CA GLU A 397 -19.80 23.11 13.03
C GLU A 397 -19.15 23.16 14.42
N ARG A 398 -18.10 22.35 14.64
CA ARG A 398 -17.33 22.33 15.89
C ARG A 398 -16.17 23.34 15.94
N GLY A 399 -16.06 24.21 14.95
CA GLY A 399 -14.99 25.20 14.84
C GLY A 399 -13.61 24.58 14.55
N LEU A 400 -13.55 23.37 13.99
CA LEU A 400 -12.33 22.69 13.59
C LEU A 400 -12.04 22.94 12.11
N HIS A 401 -10.82 23.31 11.79
CA HIS A 401 -10.42 23.51 10.39
C HIS A 401 -10.43 22.16 9.62
N PRO A 402 -10.97 22.09 8.38
CA PRO A 402 -11.05 20.85 7.59
C PRO A 402 -9.71 20.14 7.35
N LYS A 403 -8.56 20.83 7.44
CA LYS A 403 -7.23 20.19 7.35
C LYS A 403 -6.96 19.17 8.48
N ASN A 404 -7.65 19.28 9.64
CA ASN A 404 -7.57 18.24 10.66
C ASN A 404 -8.23 16.94 10.18
N LEU A 405 -9.36 17.07 9.46
CA LEU A 405 -10.08 15.94 8.89
C LEU A 405 -9.24 15.24 7.83
N SER A 406 -8.74 15.97 6.82
CA SER A 406 -7.94 15.38 5.74
C SER A 406 -6.67 14.72 6.27
N ARG A 407 -5.97 15.32 7.25
CA ARG A 407 -4.84 14.68 7.94
C ARG A 407 -5.26 13.36 8.61
N THR A 408 -6.33 13.37 9.40
CA THR A 408 -6.76 12.20 10.17
C THR A 408 -7.24 11.06 9.27
N VAL A 409 -7.89 11.39 8.15
CA VAL A 409 -8.30 10.39 7.15
C VAL A 409 -7.07 9.76 6.49
N GLU A 410 -6.07 10.55 6.12
CA GLU A 410 -4.82 9.97 5.59
C GLU A 410 -4.06 9.14 6.62
N ASP A 411 -4.06 9.53 7.90
CA ASP A 411 -3.44 8.75 8.98
C ASP A 411 -4.12 7.39 9.21
N SER A 412 -5.40 7.25 8.86
CA SER A 412 -6.20 6.04 9.12
C SER A 412 -6.57 5.23 7.89
N ALA A 413 -6.71 5.85 6.73
CA ALA A 413 -7.08 5.16 5.51
C ALA A 413 -5.86 4.83 4.63
N THR A 414 -5.15 5.85 4.13
CA THR A 414 -4.08 5.64 3.14
C THR A 414 -2.83 4.99 3.72
N ILE A 415 -2.33 5.52 4.85
CA ILE A 415 -1.13 4.96 5.49
C ILE A 415 -1.35 3.57 6.07
N PHE A 416 -2.59 3.26 6.48
CA PHE A 416 -2.93 1.95 7.03
C PHE A 416 -3.20 0.90 5.95
N GLU A 417 -3.49 1.33 4.71
CA GLU A 417 -3.79 0.44 3.59
C GLU A 417 -2.74 -0.64 3.35
N PRO A 418 -1.42 -0.34 3.28
CA PRO A 418 -0.39 -1.33 2.93
C PRO A 418 -0.18 -2.42 3.99
N ILE A 419 -0.68 -2.26 5.19
CA ILE A 419 -0.54 -3.24 6.28
C ILE A 419 -1.78 -4.12 6.47
N LEU A 420 -2.79 -3.97 5.60
CA LEU A 420 -3.96 -4.84 5.54
C LEU A 420 -3.79 -5.83 4.37
N PRO A 421 -3.70 -7.15 4.61
CA PRO A 421 -3.34 -8.13 3.57
C PRO A 421 -4.35 -8.25 2.42
N TRP A 422 -5.58 -7.83 2.62
CA TRP A 422 -6.66 -7.92 1.63
C TRP A 422 -6.90 -6.63 0.84
N THR A 423 -6.19 -5.55 1.13
CA THR A 423 -6.27 -4.32 0.33
C THR A 423 -5.41 -4.41 -0.91
N ALA A 424 -5.69 -3.55 -1.90
CA ALA A 424 -4.88 -3.51 -3.12
C ALA A 424 -3.41 -3.17 -2.82
N ALA A 425 -3.17 -2.24 -1.90
CA ALA A 425 -1.82 -1.84 -1.52
C ALA A 425 -1.11 -2.90 -0.67
N GLY A 426 -1.80 -3.53 0.30
CA GLY A 426 -1.21 -4.60 1.09
C GLY A 426 -0.80 -5.81 0.23
N ALA A 427 -1.66 -6.19 -0.69
CA ALA A 427 -1.37 -7.24 -1.67
C ALA A 427 -0.20 -6.83 -2.60
N TYR A 428 -0.20 -5.59 -3.11
CA TYR A 428 0.91 -5.07 -3.93
C TYR A 428 2.24 -5.13 -3.20
N MET A 429 2.31 -4.63 -1.97
CA MET A 429 3.54 -4.62 -1.19
C MET A 429 4.02 -6.04 -0.89
N ALA A 430 3.12 -6.94 -0.50
CA ALA A 430 3.47 -8.34 -0.23
C ALA A 430 4.02 -9.03 -1.48
N GLY A 431 3.33 -8.91 -2.62
CA GLY A 431 3.76 -9.50 -3.88
C GLY A 431 5.09 -8.93 -4.40
N THR A 432 5.26 -7.60 -4.34
CA THR A 432 6.45 -6.91 -4.83
C THR A 432 7.69 -7.20 -3.99
N LEU A 433 7.55 -7.16 -2.67
CA LEU A 433 8.67 -7.37 -1.74
C LEU A 433 8.91 -8.85 -1.42
N GLY A 434 7.95 -9.73 -1.73
CA GLY A 434 8.05 -11.17 -1.48
C GLY A 434 7.93 -11.52 0.01
N VAL A 435 7.24 -10.71 0.81
CA VAL A 435 7.02 -10.90 2.24
C VAL A 435 5.56 -10.72 2.57
N ALA A 436 4.97 -11.66 3.30
CA ALA A 436 3.57 -11.59 3.71
C ALA A 436 3.27 -10.33 4.54
N THR A 437 2.12 -9.70 4.31
CA THR A 437 1.74 -8.43 4.93
C THR A 437 1.79 -8.48 6.45
N LEU A 438 1.29 -9.53 7.07
CA LEU A 438 1.32 -9.67 8.53
C LEU A 438 2.73 -9.82 9.09
N SER A 439 3.67 -10.34 8.30
CA SER A 439 5.07 -10.48 8.74
C SER A 439 5.76 -9.12 8.82
N TYR A 440 5.52 -8.21 7.86
CA TYR A 440 6.13 -6.87 7.88
C TYR A 440 5.30 -5.82 8.65
N LEU A 441 4.02 -6.09 8.98
CA LEU A 441 3.15 -5.15 9.69
C LEU A 441 3.78 -4.58 10.97
N PRO A 442 4.39 -5.39 11.88
CA PRO A 442 5.00 -4.84 13.10
C PRO A 442 6.14 -3.87 12.78
N TRP A 443 6.85 -4.09 11.68
CA TRP A 443 8.00 -3.32 11.24
C TRP A 443 7.62 -2.07 10.44
N ALA A 444 6.44 -2.02 9.85
CA ALA A 444 5.92 -0.83 9.17
C ALA A 444 5.44 0.22 10.19
N VAL A 445 6.32 0.61 11.11
CA VAL A 445 6.02 1.44 12.29
C VAL A 445 5.33 2.74 11.92
N LEU A 446 5.75 3.41 10.87
CA LEU A 446 5.12 4.64 10.38
C LEU A 446 3.63 4.41 10.05
N CYS A 447 3.29 3.26 9.47
CA CYS A 447 1.95 3.00 8.96
C CYS A 447 0.89 2.88 10.08
N TRP A 448 1.27 2.39 11.26
CA TRP A 448 0.33 2.27 12.38
C TRP A 448 0.53 3.35 13.46
N SER A 449 1.72 3.94 13.59
CA SER A 449 1.98 4.96 14.62
C SER A 449 1.32 6.30 14.32
N GLY A 450 1.00 6.62 13.05
CA GLY A 450 0.27 7.82 12.68
C GLY A 450 -1.07 7.95 13.40
N ILE A 451 -1.80 6.84 13.55
CA ILE A 451 -3.06 6.78 14.32
C ILE A 451 -2.83 7.10 15.80
N VAL A 452 -1.73 6.62 16.39
CA VAL A 452 -1.39 6.88 17.79
C VAL A 452 -1.14 8.38 17.99
N PHE A 453 -0.33 9.00 17.14
CA PHE A 453 -0.07 10.45 17.23
C PHE A 453 -1.33 11.27 16.92
N ALA A 454 -2.13 10.91 15.91
CA ALA A 454 -3.40 11.58 15.62
C ALA A 454 -4.34 11.55 16.83
N THR A 455 -4.44 10.41 17.50
CA THR A 455 -5.24 10.25 18.72
C THR A 455 -4.71 11.12 19.87
N LEU A 456 -3.40 11.07 20.16
CA LEU A 456 -2.77 11.87 21.20
C LEU A 456 -2.98 13.38 20.97
N TRP A 457 -2.78 13.85 19.74
CA TRP A 457 -3.00 15.25 19.39
C TRP A 457 -4.48 15.64 19.45
N GLY A 458 -5.39 14.72 19.12
CA GLY A 458 -6.82 14.94 19.27
C GLY A 458 -7.25 15.26 20.70
N PHE A 459 -6.67 14.56 21.68
CA PHE A 459 -6.97 14.77 23.10
C PHE A 459 -6.17 15.89 23.76
N THR A 460 -4.91 16.09 23.37
CA THR A 460 -4.04 17.15 23.93
C THR A 460 -4.28 18.51 23.28
N GLY A 461 -4.86 18.54 22.09
CA GLY A 461 -5.04 19.77 21.31
C GLY A 461 -3.78 20.22 20.57
N PHE A 462 -2.66 19.50 20.66
CA PHE A 462 -1.44 19.83 19.93
C PHE A 462 -1.64 19.62 18.43
N GLY A 463 -1.21 20.59 17.60
CA GLY A 463 -1.37 20.51 16.16
C GLY A 463 -2.83 20.40 15.68
N ILE A 464 -3.81 20.84 16.47
CA ILE A 464 -5.22 20.95 16.08
C ILE A 464 -5.51 22.37 15.64
N ALA A 465 -5.82 22.55 14.35
CA ALA A 465 -6.18 23.83 13.78
C ALA A 465 -7.65 24.16 14.07
N LYS A 466 -7.90 25.34 14.61
CA LYS A 466 -9.25 25.87 14.89
C LYS A 466 -9.62 26.94 13.88
N LEU A 467 -10.92 27.08 13.60
CA LEU A 467 -11.49 28.16 12.80
C LEU A 467 -11.74 29.39 13.68
N THR A 468 -11.56 30.56 13.11
CA THR A 468 -12.11 31.80 13.68
C THR A 468 -13.63 31.80 13.45
N LYS A 469 -14.38 32.57 14.24
CA LYS A 469 -15.84 32.68 14.09
C LYS A 469 -16.24 33.13 12.69
N GLN A 470 -15.45 34.04 12.08
CA GLN A 470 -15.70 34.53 10.74
C GLN A 470 -15.51 33.41 9.70
N GLN A 471 -14.36 32.72 9.73
CA GLN A 471 -14.09 31.58 8.84
C GLN A 471 -15.14 30.47 8.97
N GLN A 472 -15.59 30.20 10.21
CA GLN A 472 -16.62 29.19 10.45
C GLN A 472 -17.94 29.60 9.78
N SER A 473 -18.40 30.86 9.93
CA SER A 473 -19.61 31.32 9.31
C SER A 473 -19.57 31.33 7.79
N GLU A 474 -18.40 31.71 7.20
CA GLU A 474 -18.19 31.71 5.76
C GLU A 474 -18.26 30.28 5.18
N LEU A 475 -17.58 29.32 5.84
CA LEU A 475 -17.57 27.92 5.40
C LEU A 475 -18.94 27.24 5.55
N LEU A 476 -19.71 27.55 6.58
CA LEU A 476 -21.08 27.03 6.75
C LEU A 476 -22.00 27.58 5.68
N ALA A 477 -21.94 28.87 5.39
CA ALA A 477 -22.75 29.49 4.33
C ALA A 477 -22.42 28.89 2.95
N GLN A 478 -21.13 28.61 2.68
CA GLN A 478 -20.72 27.93 1.45
C GLN A 478 -21.28 26.51 1.36
N ALA A 479 -21.25 25.76 2.46
CA ALA A 479 -21.79 24.39 2.51
C ALA A 479 -23.29 24.33 2.26
N GLU A 480 -24.07 25.32 2.75
CA GLU A 480 -25.51 25.45 2.48
C GLU A 480 -25.79 25.69 0.99
N ILE A 481 -25.00 26.57 0.34
CA ILE A 481 -25.12 26.86 -1.09
C ILE A 481 -24.81 25.60 -1.94
N ASP A 482 -23.77 24.84 -1.57
CA ASP A 482 -23.38 23.63 -2.29
C ASP A 482 -24.44 22.51 -2.12
N THR A 483 -25.07 22.41 -0.96
CA THR A 483 -26.16 21.45 -0.71
C THR A 483 -27.44 21.83 -1.49
N ALA A 484 -27.69 23.11 -1.71
CA ALA A 484 -28.87 23.58 -2.46
C ALA A 484 -28.70 23.41 -4.00
N LYS A 485 -27.52 23.20 -4.50
CA LYS A 485 -27.21 22.99 -5.93
C LYS A 485 -27.22 21.54 -6.38
N ASN A 486 -27.13 20.60 -5.43
CA ASN A 486 -27.18 19.15 -5.66
C ASN A 486 -28.57 18.59 -5.33
#